data_7d35d2c31b7e94558c5cfbfc75fb7cd4
#
_entry.id   7d35d2c31b7e94558c5cfbfc75fb7cd4
#
_cell.length_a   1.000
_cell.length_b   1.000
_cell.length_c   1.000
_cell.angle_alpha   90.00
_cell.angle_beta   90.00
_cell.angle_gamma   90.00
#
_symmetry.space_group_name_H-M   'P 1'
#
loop_
_entity.id
_entity.type
_entity.pdbx_description
1 polymer ?
#
loop_
_entity_poly.entity_id
_entity_poly.type
_entity_poly.pdbx_seq_one_letter_code
_entity_poly.pdbx_strand_id
1 'polypeptide(L)' 'MANLITEHIVKEIRLENKDIKIMSPRIIAGYVMHKYKCSPYLAKKIAKQLTDDRK' A
#
# COMPACT_ATOMS: atom_id res chain seq x y z
N MET A 1 11.24 8.52 -10.47
CA MET A 1 10.10 8.32 -11.36
C MET A 1 9.09 7.36 -10.72
N ALA A 2 7.84 7.71 -10.77
CA ALA A 2 6.82 6.88 -10.13
C ALA A 2 6.63 5.57 -10.88
N ASN A 3 6.45 4.50 -10.12
CA ASN A 3 6.16 3.20 -10.69
C ASN A 3 4.66 3.09 -10.92
N LEU A 4 4.24 2.95 -12.17
CA LEU A 4 2.81 2.88 -12.50
C LEU A 4 2.11 1.73 -11.78
N ILE A 5 2.80 0.61 -11.61
CA ILE A 5 2.23 -0.53 -10.92
C ILE A 5 1.98 -0.17 -9.45
N THR A 6 2.94 0.50 -8.84
CA THR A 6 2.79 0.92 -7.44
C THR A 6 1.62 1.87 -7.28
N GLU A 7 1.51 2.84 -8.17
CA GLU A 7 0.41 3.81 -8.10
C GLU A 7 -0.93 3.13 -8.29
N HIS A 8 -1.00 2.18 -9.19
CA HIS A 8 -2.24 1.46 -9.46
C HIS A 8 -2.68 0.68 -8.22
N ILE A 9 -1.75 0.00 -7.58
CA ILE A 9 -2.06 -0.79 -6.38
C ILE A 9 -2.50 0.12 -5.25
N VAL A 10 -1.81 1.24 -5.06
CA VAL A 10 -2.15 2.20 -4.01
C VAL A 10 -3.59 2.69 -4.21
N LYS A 11 -3.92 3.02 -5.44
CA LYS A 11 -5.24 3.53 -5.76
C LYS A 11 -6.32 2.48 -5.48
N GLU A 12 -6.07 1.25 -5.89
CA GLU A 12 -7.03 0.17 -5.68
C GLU A 12 -7.28 -0.08 -4.20
N ILE A 13 -6.21 -0.11 -3.43
CA ILE A 13 -6.33 -0.38 -2.00
C ILE A 13 -7.13 0.71 -1.31
N ARG A 14 -6.91 1.96 -1.70
CA ARG A 14 -7.67 3.08 -1.12
C ARG A 14 -9.15 2.96 -1.41
N LEU A 15 -9.48 2.51 -2.60
CA LEU A 15 -10.89 2.36 -2.97
C LEU A 15 -11.55 1.21 -2.22
N GLU A 16 -10.80 0.13 -2.00
CA GLU A 16 -11.34 -1.03 -1.31
C GLU A 16 -11.41 -0.85 0.20
N ASN A 17 -10.43 -0.14 0.76
CA ASN A 17 -10.30 0.03 2.20
C ASN A 17 -10.13 1.49 2.55
N LYS A 18 -11.23 2.16 2.83
CA LYS A 18 -11.19 3.59 3.16
C LYS A 18 -10.44 3.86 4.46
N ASP A 19 -10.39 2.87 5.34
CA ASP A 19 -9.72 3.01 6.62
C ASP A 19 -8.25 2.63 6.59
N ILE A 20 -7.73 2.35 5.40
CA ILE A 20 -6.34 1.88 5.26
C ILE A 20 -5.35 2.87 5.86
N LYS A 21 -5.68 4.15 5.86
CA LYS A 21 -4.77 5.19 6.35
C LYS A 21 -4.45 5.06 7.83
N ILE A 22 -5.39 4.51 8.61
CA ILE A 22 -5.20 4.40 10.05
C ILE A 22 -4.53 3.10 10.44
N MET A 23 -4.29 2.21 9.50
CA MET A 23 -3.63 0.95 9.77
C MET A 23 -2.12 1.14 9.86
N SER A 24 -1.48 0.26 10.64
CA SER A 24 -0.04 0.27 10.75
C SER A 24 0.60 -0.08 9.40
N PRO A 25 1.69 0.63 9.01
CA PRO A 25 2.37 0.29 7.76
C PRO A 25 2.81 -1.16 7.68
N ARG A 26 3.17 -1.75 8.83
CA ARG A 26 3.58 -3.15 8.87
C ARG A 26 2.43 -4.06 8.47
N ILE A 27 1.24 -3.77 8.97
CA ILE A 27 0.06 -4.57 8.65
C ILE A 27 -0.30 -4.40 7.18
N ILE A 28 -0.25 -3.17 6.69
CA ILE A 28 -0.55 -2.89 5.29
C ILE A 28 0.42 -3.62 4.38
N ALA A 29 1.70 -3.61 4.71
CA ALA A 29 2.70 -4.30 3.91
C ALA A 29 2.42 -5.80 3.83
N GLY A 30 2.06 -6.41 4.96
CA GLY A 30 1.72 -7.83 4.98
C GLY A 30 0.52 -8.13 4.09
N TYR A 31 -0.49 -7.27 4.18
CA TYR A 31 -1.70 -7.42 3.38
C TYR A 31 -1.37 -7.32 1.88
N VAL A 32 -0.56 -6.33 1.51
CA VAL A 32 -0.19 -6.14 0.11
C VAL A 32 0.62 -7.32 -0.42
N MET A 33 1.57 -7.79 0.37
CA MET A 33 2.38 -8.94 -0.03
C MET A 33 1.51 -10.16 -0.30
N HIS A 34 0.54 -10.37 0.56
CA HIS A 34 -0.33 -11.54 0.43
C HIS A 34 -1.28 -11.42 -0.76
N LYS A 35 -1.89 -10.25 -0.90
CA LYS A 35 -2.90 -10.04 -1.93
C LYS A 35 -2.29 -9.97 -3.35
N TYR A 36 -1.20 -9.25 -3.48
CA TYR A 36 -0.59 -9.03 -4.80
C TYR A 36 0.65 -9.87 -5.04
N LYS A 37 1.07 -10.63 -4.03
CA LYS A 37 2.23 -11.52 -4.11
C LYS A 37 3.46 -10.80 -4.62
N CYS A 38 3.68 -9.60 -4.10
CA CYS A 38 4.84 -8.81 -4.47
C CYS A 38 5.94 -8.96 -3.42
N SER A 39 7.12 -8.41 -3.72
CA SER A 39 8.25 -8.50 -2.80
C SER A 39 8.02 -7.64 -1.56
N PRO A 40 8.68 -7.97 -0.44
CA PRO A 40 8.56 -7.17 0.78
C PRO A 40 8.98 -5.72 0.55
N TYR A 41 9.95 -5.49 -0.29
CA TYR A 41 10.42 -4.15 -0.58
C TYR A 41 9.31 -3.30 -1.20
N LEU A 42 8.65 -3.86 -2.21
CA LEU A 42 7.56 -3.16 -2.87
C LEU A 42 6.37 -2.95 -1.93
N ALA A 43 6.06 -3.96 -1.13
CA ALA A 43 4.97 -3.87 -0.18
C ALA A 43 5.20 -2.75 0.83
N LYS A 44 6.43 -2.61 1.31
CA LYS A 44 6.78 -1.54 2.23
C LYS A 44 6.60 -0.17 1.58
N LYS A 45 7.00 -0.07 0.33
CA LYS A 45 6.88 1.17 -0.41
C LYS A 45 5.42 1.59 -0.54
N ILE A 46 4.57 0.63 -0.88
CA ILE A 46 3.14 0.88 -1.03
C ILE A 46 2.53 1.27 0.31
N ALA A 47 2.90 0.56 1.37
CA ALA A 47 2.38 0.86 2.70
C ALA A 47 2.76 2.27 3.13
N LYS A 48 3.98 2.68 2.84
CA LYS A 48 4.44 4.01 3.19
C LYS A 48 3.62 5.08 2.47
N GLN A 49 3.38 4.88 1.19
CA GLN A 49 2.59 5.83 0.43
C GLN A 49 1.16 5.93 0.96
N LEU A 50 0.58 4.81 1.32
CA LEU A 50 -0.79 4.80 1.82
C LEU A 50 -0.91 5.54 3.15
N THR A 51 0.09 5.43 4.01
CA THR A 51 0.05 6.10 5.31
C THR A 51 0.50 7.54 5.24
N ASP A 52 1.37 7.89 4.31
CA ASP A 52 1.84 9.26 4.17
C ASP A 52 0.74 10.21 3.73
N ASP A 53 -0.28 9.68 3.09
CA ASP A 53 -1.37 10.51 2.57
C ASP A 53 -2.31 11.05 3.63
N ARG A 54 -2.14 10.61 4.86
CA ARG A 54 -3.08 11.06 5.89
C ARG A 54 -2.76 12.43 6.45
N LYS A 55 -1.75 13.06 5.96
CA LYS A 55 -1.42 14.42 6.40
C LYS A 55 -2.50 15.40 6.01
#